data_be03f18a7aa8d04f1d2d90a6cb5a7c23
#
_entry.id   be03f18a7aa8d04f1d2d90a6cb5a7c23
#
_cell.length_a   1.000
_cell.length_b   1.000
_cell.length_c   1.000
_cell.angle_alpha   90.00
_cell.angle_beta   90.00
_cell.angle_gamma   90.00
#
_symmetry.space_group_name_H-M   'P 1'
#
loop_
_entity.id
_entity.type
_entity.pdbx_description
1 polymer ?
#
loop_
_entity_poly.entity_id
_entity_poly.type
_entity_poly.pdbx_seq_one_letter_code
_entity_poly.pdbx_strand_id
1 'polypeptide(L)'
;MRWLLEQLDNIRRSGDKVIIFTELRDVQREVQHAVKVRFDISPTIINGDTSTSSDSLNSRQRLIDRFQVVTGFNVIILSTVAVGFGVNVQGANHVIHFTRCWNPAKEDQATDRAYRIGQTKDVFVYYPTIRDAEIQTFEATLDDLLDQRRLLASDMLQGKKDLQLSDFDGVLNK
;
A
#
# COMPACT_ATOMS: atom_id res chain seq x y z
N MET A 1 -9.52 -2.44 -11.48
CA MET A 1 -8.58 -3.41 -12.10
C MET A 1 -7.84 -2.87 -13.32
N ARG A 2 -8.53 -2.33 -14.35
CA ARG A 2 -7.88 -1.82 -15.58
C ARG A 2 -6.73 -0.85 -15.30
N TRP A 3 -6.95 0.20 -14.51
CA TRP A 3 -5.91 1.17 -14.12
C TRP A 3 -4.68 0.48 -13.49
N LEU A 4 -4.90 -0.50 -12.60
CA LEU A 4 -3.80 -1.24 -11.97
C LEU A 4 -2.92 -1.94 -13.00
N LEU A 5 -3.54 -2.66 -13.93
CA LEU A 5 -2.79 -3.39 -14.97
C LEU A 5 -2.01 -2.44 -15.90
N GLU A 6 -2.60 -1.28 -16.24
CA GLU A 6 -1.93 -0.23 -17.03
C GLU A 6 -0.70 0.34 -16.29
N GLN A 7 -0.82 0.60 -14.97
CA GLN A 7 0.32 1.04 -14.16
C GLN A 7 1.40 -0.05 -14.07
N LEU A 8 1.01 -1.30 -13.87
CA LEU A 8 1.95 -2.41 -13.84
C LEU A 8 2.67 -2.62 -15.19
N ASP A 9 2.01 -2.39 -16.33
CA ASP A 9 2.65 -2.39 -17.65
C ASP A 9 3.75 -1.31 -17.74
N ASN A 10 3.49 -0.11 -17.21
CA ASN A 10 4.49 0.98 -17.19
C ASN A 10 5.69 0.63 -16.30
N ILE A 11 5.43 0.13 -15.09
CA ILE A 11 6.47 -0.25 -14.14
C ILE A 11 7.31 -1.44 -14.66
N ARG A 12 6.67 -2.39 -15.38
CA ARG A 12 7.37 -3.50 -16.02
C ARG A 12 8.41 -3.03 -17.03
N ARG A 13 8.13 -1.97 -17.77
CA ARG A 13 9.08 -1.41 -18.75
C ARG A 13 10.36 -0.89 -18.12
N SER A 14 10.26 -0.39 -16.86
CA SER A 14 11.43 0.04 -16.08
C SER A 14 12.15 -1.11 -15.40
N GLY A 15 11.57 -2.32 -15.41
CA GLY A 15 12.12 -3.48 -14.70
C GLY A 15 12.04 -3.37 -13.19
N ASP A 16 11.16 -2.52 -12.67
CA ASP A 16 11.01 -2.24 -11.25
C ASP A 16 10.03 -3.21 -10.56
N LYS A 17 10.11 -3.26 -9.24
CA LYS A 17 9.25 -4.12 -8.41
C LYS A 17 8.17 -3.32 -7.70
N VAL A 18 7.04 -3.98 -7.47
CA VAL A 18 5.82 -3.35 -6.94
C VAL A 18 5.34 -4.07 -5.69
N ILE A 19 5.00 -3.28 -4.67
CA ILE A 19 4.18 -3.72 -3.54
C ILE A 19 2.76 -3.23 -3.77
N ILE A 20 1.78 -4.13 -3.69
CA ILE A 20 0.36 -3.80 -3.72
C ILE A 20 -0.23 -4.06 -2.34
N PHE A 21 -0.72 -3.01 -1.69
CA PHE A 21 -1.42 -3.12 -0.42
C PHE A 21 -2.93 -3.22 -0.64
N THR A 22 -3.53 -4.26 -0.07
CA THR A 22 -4.99 -4.43 0.02
C THR A 22 -5.36 -5.35 1.18
N GLU A 23 -6.38 -4.97 1.94
CA GLU A 23 -6.81 -5.72 3.12
C GLU A 23 -7.78 -6.86 2.78
N LEU A 24 -8.58 -6.70 1.74
CA LEU A 24 -9.65 -7.62 1.38
C LEU A 24 -9.09 -8.85 0.67
N ARG A 25 -9.27 -10.03 1.26
CA ARG A 25 -8.74 -11.30 0.74
C ARG A 25 -9.23 -11.63 -0.68
N ASP A 26 -10.47 -11.33 -0.97
CA ASP A 26 -11.02 -11.58 -2.31
C ASP A 26 -10.37 -10.65 -3.35
N VAL A 27 -10.14 -9.39 -2.98
CA VAL A 27 -9.39 -8.45 -3.82
C VAL A 27 -7.93 -8.91 -4.00
N GLN A 28 -7.27 -9.45 -2.95
CA GLN A 28 -5.92 -10.01 -3.07
C GLN A 28 -5.86 -11.13 -4.12
N ARG A 29 -6.84 -12.06 -4.09
CA ARG A 29 -6.93 -13.17 -5.06
C ARG A 29 -7.24 -12.69 -6.46
N GLU A 30 -8.15 -11.72 -6.59
CA GLU A 30 -8.50 -11.12 -7.88
C GLU A 30 -7.31 -10.40 -8.51
N VAL A 31 -6.58 -9.60 -7.73
CA VAL A 31 -5.34 -8.94 -8.18
C VAL A 31 -4.29 -9.99 -8.56
N GLN A 32 -4.08 -11.02 -7.75
CA GLN A 32 -3.14 -12.11 -8.05
C GLN A 32 -3.48 -12.78 -9.39
N HIS A 33 -4.76 -13.11 -9.59
CA HIS A 33 -5.23 -13.73 -10.83
C HIS A 33 -5.00 -12.82 -12.03
N ALA A 34 -5.39 -11.55 -11.93
CA ALA A 34 -5.25 -10.57 -13.00
C ALA A 34 -3.77 -10.36 -13.41
N VAL A 35 -2.88 -10.27 -12.41
CA VAL A 35 -1.43 -10.16 -12.66
C VAL A 35 -0.89 -11.42 -13.31
N LYS A 36 -1.30 -12.61 -12.84
CA LYS A 36 -0.88 -13.89 -13.44
C LYS A 36 -1.31 -13.98 -14.90
N VAL A 37 -2.54 -13.64 -15.22
CA VAL A 37 -3.06 -13.70 -16.59
C VAL A 37 -2.34 -12.70 -17.50
N ARG A 38 -2.05 -11.48 -17.01
CA ARG A 38 -1.47 -10.41 -17.83
C ARG A 38 0.02 -10.53 -18.02
N PHE A 39 0.76 -10.96 -16.99
CA PHE A 39 2.22 -10.88 -16.94
C PHE A 39 2.91 -12.23 -16.84
N ASP A 40 2.15 -13.33 -16.68
CA ASP A 40 2.65 -14.67 -16.39
C ASP A 40 3.50 -14.75 -15.10
N ILE A 41 3.18 -13.87 -14.13
CA ILE A 41 3.80 -13.83 -12.81
C ILE A 41 2.73 -14.22 -11.80
N SER A 42 3.05 -15.11 -10.85
CA SER A 42 2.18 -15.42 -9.71
C SER A 42 2.62 -14.63 -8.48
N PRO A 43 2.02 -13.46 -8.19
CA PRO A 43 2.39 -12.68 -7.02
C PRO A 43 2.21 -13.47 -5.73
N THR A 44 3.17 -13.32 -4.83
CA THR A 44 3.03 -13.85 -3.47
C THR A 44 2.06 -12.96 -2.69
N ILE A 45 1.11 -13.58 -1.99
CA ILE A 45 0.21 -12.89 -1.05
C ILE A 45 0.72 -13.12 0.37
N ILE A 46 0.89 -12.04 1.14
CA ILE A 46 1.21 -12.08 2.57
C ILE A 46 0.14 -11.30 3.33
N ASN A 47 -0.57 -12.01 4.19
CA ASN A 47 -1.65 -11.46 5.01
C ASN A 47 -1.63 -12.08 6.42
N GLY A 48 -2.72 -11.92 7.17
CA GLY A 48 -2.84 -12.43 8.54
C GLY A 48 -2.66 -13.94 8.67
N ASP A 49 -2.99 -14.72 7.62
CA ASP A 49 -2.90 -16.19 7.63
C ASP A 49 -1.48 -16.69 7.33
N THR A 50 -0.60 -15.81 6.82
CA THR A 50 0.77 -16.20 6.49
C THR A 50 1.57 -16.44 7.77
N SER A 51 2.22 -17.60 7.87
CA SER A 51 3.00 -17.99 9.03
C SER A 51 4.07 -16.97 9.41
N THR A 52 4.19 -16.70 10.70
CA THR A 52 5.26 -15.89 11.29
C THR A 52 6.45 -16.74 11.77
N SER A 53 6.29 -18.06 11.86
CA SER A 53 7.35 -18.97 12.32
C SER A 53 8.51 -18.99 11.32
N SER A 54 9.72 -18.74 11.80
CA SER A 54 10.96 -18.78 11.00
C SER A 54 11.22 -20.14 10.37
N ASP A 55 10.72 -21.21 10.96
CA ASP A 55 10.95 -22.59 10.51
C ASP A 55 10.05 -22.97 9.32
N SER A 56 8.96 -22.22 9.10
CA SER A 56 8.09 -22.46 7.96
C SER A 56 8.76 -22.00 6.65
N LEU A 57 8.70 -22.86 5.62
CA LEU A 57 9.15 -22.52 4.27
C LEU A 57 8.35 -21.37 3.65
N ASN A 58 7.14 -21.15 4.13
CA ASN A 58 6.23 -20.09 3.72
C ASN A 58 6.09 -19.01 4.81
N SER A 59 7.13 -18.82 5.63
CA SER A 59 7.15 -17.69 6.57
C SER A 59 7.18 -16.36 5.83
N ARG A 60 6.62 -15.32 6.44
CA ARG A 60 6.57 -13.96 5.85
C ARG A 60 7.95 -13.51 5.38
N GLN A 61 8.98 -13.67 6.20
CA GLN A 61 10.33 -13.24 5.87
C GLN A 61 10.87 -13.98 4.65
N ARG A 62 10.75 -15.31 4.60
CA ARG A 62 11.25 -16.10 3.45
C ARG A 62 10.52 -15.75 2.14
N LEU A 63 9.22 -15.47 2.21
CA LEU A 63 8.46 -15.05 1.04
C LEU A 63 8.93 -13.68 0.53
N ILE A 64 9.22 -12.74 1.44
CA ILE A 64 9.78 -11.44 1.10
C ILE A 64 11.19 -11.59 0.51
N ASP A 65 12.05 -12.39 1.13
CA ASP A 65 13.41 -12.61 0.65
C ASP A 65 13.40 -13.20 -0.77
N ARG A 66 12.50 -14.15 -1.06
CA ARG A 66 12.31 -14.66 -2.42
C ARG A 66 11.89 -13.56 -3.40
N PHE A 67 10.97 -12.71 -3.00
CA PHE A 67 10.56 -11.57 -3.82
C PHE A 67 11.73 -10.62 -4.09
N GLN A 68 12.58 -10.37 -3.09
CA GLN A 68 13.69 -9.44 -3.19
C GLN A 68 14.82 -9.93 -4.10
N VAL A 69 15.09 -11.23 -4.12
CA VAL A 69 16.20 -11.80 -4.94
C VAL A 69 15.84 -11.96 -6.43
N VAL A 70 14.55 -11.96 -6.78
CA VAL A 70 14.15 -12.00 -8.20
C VAL A 70 14.64 -10.74 -8.90
N THR A 71 15.29 -10.87 -10.03
CA THR A 71 15.73 -9.73 -10.84
C THR A 71 14.61 -9.23 -11.76
N GLY A 72 14.56 -7.91 -11.97
CA GLY A 72 13.58 -7.28 -12.85
C GLY A 72 12.19 -7.14 -12.22
N PHE A 73 11.18 -6.95 -13.09
CA PHE A 73 9.81 -6.73 -12.69
C PHE A 73 9.23 -7.89 -11.89
N ASN A 74 8.68 -7.58 -10.73
CA ASN A 74 7.94 -8.53 -9.91
C ASN A 74 6.91 -7.80 -9.04
N VAL A 75 5.90 -8.53 -8.58
CA VAL A 75 4.78 -8.01 -7.78
C VAL A 75 4.62 -8.84 -6.52
N ILE A 76 4.42 -8.16 -5.38
CA ILE A 76 4.03 -8.77 -4.11
C ILE A 76 2.76 -8.10 -3.59
N ILE A 77 1.84 -8.88 -3.03
CA ILE A 77 0.57 -8.40 -2.48
C ILE A 77 0.61 -8.56 -0.97
N LEU A 78 0.41 -7.46 -0.25
CA LEU A 78 0.51 -7.43 1.21
C LEU A 78 -0.77 -6.85 1.83
N SER A 79 -1.14 -7.30 3.05
CA SER A 79 -2.00 -6.52 3.91
C SER A 79 -1.17 -5.61 4.81
N THR A 80 -1.67 -4.41 5.15
CA THR A 80 -0.97 -3.47 6.03
C THR A 80 -0.77 -4.09 7.43
N VAL A 81 -1.71 -4.92 7.87
CA VAL A 81 -1.62 -5.66 9.13
C VAL A 81 -0.43 -6.64 9.12
N ALA A 82 -0.22 -7.36 8.03
CA ALA A 82 0.89 -8.32 7.94
C ALA A 82 2.27 -7.64 8.02
N VAL A 83 2.35 -6.40 7.56
CA VAL A 83 3.59 -5.60 7.48
C VAL A 83 3.91 -4.93 8.82
N GLY A 84 2.93 -4.73 9.71
CA GLY A 84 3.11 -4.16 11.06
C GLY A 84 4.11 -4.94 11.93
N PHE A 85 4.39 -6.20 11.63
CA PHE A 85 5.30 -7.08 12.37
C PHE A 85 6.78 -6.99 11.95
N GLY A 86 7.24 -5.84 11.46
CA GLY A 86 8.68 -5.58 11.30
C GLY A 86 9.33 -6.09 10.02
N VAL A 87 8.55 -6.59 9.05
CA VAL A 87 9.07 -7.00 7.74
C VAL A 87 9.63 -5.82 6.94
N ASN A 88 10.67 -6.07 6.16
CA ASN A 88 11.35 -5.08 5.35
C ASN A 88 11.33 -5.49 3.88
N VAL A 89 10.83 -4.63 2.99
CA VAL A 89 10.64 -4.93 1.56
C VAL A 89 11.37 -3.89 0.70
N GLN A 90 12.67 -3.76 0.90
CA GLN A 90 13.51 -2.77 0.21
C GLN A 90 13.71 -3.04 -1.29
N GLY A 91 13.40 -4.25 -1.75
CA GLY A 91 13.55 -4.61 -3.15
C GLY A 91 12.56 -3.95 -4.10
N ALA A 92 11.52 -3.28 -3.60
CA ALA A 92 10.51 -2.60 -4.40
C ALA A 92 10.62 -1.08 -4.24
N ASN A 93 10.40 -0.37 -5.32
CA ASN A 93 10.38 1.09 -5.36
C ASN A 93 9.04 1.66 -5.85
N HIS A 94 8.04 0.81 -6.09
CA HIS A 94 6.67 1.22 -6.34
C HIS A 94 5.75 0.63 -5.27
N VAL A 95 4.90 1.47 -4.69
CA VAL A 95 3.93 1.11 -3.65
C VAL A 95 2.55 1.55 -4.12
N ILE A 96 1.62 0.61 -4.22
CA ILE A 96 0.23 0.88 -4.63
C ILE A 96 -0.69 0.51 -3.46
N HIS A 97 -1.31 1.49 -2.83
CA HIS A 97 -2.38 1.28 -1.86
C HIS A 97 -3.69 1.07 -2.61
N PHE A 98 -3.91 -0.15 -3.10
CA PHE A 98 -5.03 -0.47 -3.98
C PHE A 98 -6.39 -0.35 -3.28
N THR A 99 -6.44 -0.64 -1.99
CA THR A 99 -7.54 -0.25 -1.10
C THR A 99 -6.98 0.63 0.02
N ARG A 100 -7.66 1.74 0.32
CA ARG A 100 -7.26 2.68 1.35
C ARG A 100 -7.48 2.09 2.75
N CYS A 101 -6.60 2.39 3.67
CA CYS A 101 -6.78 2.07 5.07
C CYS A 101 -7.45 3.25 5.79
N TRP A 102 -8.42 2.99 6.67
CA TRP A 102 -9.08 4.02 7.49
C TRP A 102 -8.14 4.83 8.40
N ASN A 103 -6.97 4.28 8.68
CA ASN A 103 -5.95 4.91 9.50
C ASN A 103 -4.75 5.28 8.62
N PRO A 104 -4.54 6.59 8.33
CA PRO A 104 -3.43 7.03 7.47
C PRO A 104 -2.06 6.65 8.03
N ALA A 105 -1.89 6.64 9.36
CA ALA A 105 -0.62 6.24 9.98
C ALA A 105 -0.24 4.77 9.67
N LYS A 106 -1.22 3.89 9.46
CA LYS A 106 -0.95 2.51 9.02
C LYS A 106 -0.52 2.44 7.55
N GLU A 107 -1.10 3.28 6.68
CA GLU A 107 -0.65 3.40 5.29
C GLU A 107 0.78 3.91 5.22
N ASP A 108 1.08 4.97 5.97
CA ASP A 108 2.41 5.58 6.03
C ASP A 108 3.43 4.58 6.59
N GLN A 109 3.09 3.88 7.68
CA GLN A 109 3.94 2.81 8.23
C GLN A 109 4.19 1.68 7.22
N ALA A 110 3.17 1.31 6.42
CA ALA A 110 3.31 0.29 5.39
C ALA A 110 4.22 0.78 4.25
N THR A 111 4.08 2.04 3.83
CA THR A 111 4.94 2.69 2.83
C THR A 111 6.39 2.74 3.30
N ASP A 112 6.63 3.05 4.57
CA ASP A 112 7.98 3.11 5.17
C ASP A 112 8.73 1.77 5.11
N ARG A 113 8.04 0.65 4.87
CA ARG A 113 8.68 -0.65 4.66
C ARG A 113 9.39 -0.77 3.31
N ALA A 114 8.94 0.00 2.32
CA ALA A 114 9.62 0.14 1.03
C ALA A 114 10.65 1.29 1.07
N TYR A 115 10.33 2.38 1.78
CA TYR A 115 11.19 3.55 1.94
C TYR A 115 12.04 3.42 3.21
N ARG A 116 13.15 2.71 3.14
CA ARG A 116 14.02 2.47 4.29
C ARG A 116 15.49 2.62 3.93
N ILE A 117 16.36 2.72 4.95
CA ILE A 117 17.82 2.73 4.79
C ILE A 117 18.24 1.51 3.96
N GLY A 118 18.88 1.77 2.81
CA GLY A 118 19.25 0.75 1.81
C GLY A 118 18.47 0.82 0.51
N GLN A 119 17.34 1.57 0.44
CA GLN A 119 16.70 1.89 -0.82
C GLN A 119 17.51 2.95 -1.57
N THR A 120 17.93 2.64 -2.79
CA THR A 120 18.75 3.51 -3.64
C THR A 120 17.98 4.17 -4.77
N LYS A 121 16.72 3.76 -4.98
CA LYS A 121 15.83 4.30 -6.00
C LYS A 121 14.79 5.21 -5.38
N ASP A 122 14.29 6.16 -6.17
CA ASP A 122 13.09 6.93 -5.80
C ASP A 122 11.91 5.99 -5.58
N VAL A 123 11.15 6.23 -4.52
CA VAL A 123 9.95 5.45 -4.19
C VAL A 123 8.72 6.20 -4.67
N PHE A 124 7.93 5.55 -5.52
CA PHE A 124 6.67 6.05 -6.06
C PHE A 124 5.50 5.43 -5.30
N VAL A 125 4.64 6.28 -4.73
CA VAL A 125 3.47 5.83 -3.97
C VAL A 125 2.20 6.24 -4.71
N TYR A 126 1.27 5.29 -4.89
CA TYR A 126 0.04 5.49 -5.63
C TYR A 126 -1.17 5.22 -4.73
N TYR A 127 -2.13 6.14 -4.77
CA TYR A 127 -3.41 6.05 -4.09
C TYR A 127 -4.53 6.17 -5.15
N PRO A 128 -4.92 5.06 -5.82
CA PRO A 128 -5.98 5.11 -6.81
C PRO A 128 -7.31 5.46 -6.15
N THR A 129 -7.94 6.54 -6.61
CA THR A 129 -9.22 7.02 -6.11
C THR A 129 -10.22 7.03 -7.26
N ILE A 130 -11.38 6.40 -7.08
CA ILE A 130 -12.47 6.46 -8.04
C ILE A 130 -13.20 7.78 -7.81
N ARG A 131 -13.22 8.64 -8.82
CA ARG A 131 -13.97 9.90 -8.81
C ARG A 131 -15.00 9.87 -9.94
N ASP A 132 -16.20 10.35 -9.64
CA ASP A 132 -17.28 10.53 -10.58
C ASP A 132 -17.64 12.02 -10.66
N ALA A 133 -18.09 12.49 -11.82
CA ALA A 133 -18.38 13.91 -12.03
C ALA A 133 -19.72 14.35 -11.39
N GLU A 134 -20.63 13.40 -11.20
CA GLU A 134 -22.00 13.67 -10.73
C GLU A 134 -22.24 13.20 -9.30
N ILE A 135 -21.44 12.21 -8.83
CA ILE A 135 -21.64 11.56 -7.52
C ILE A 135 -20.34 11.61 -6.74
N GLN A 136 -20.41 12.08 -5.49
CA GLN A 136 -19.29 11.94 -4.56
C GLN A 136 -19.16 10.47 -4.16
N THR A 137 -18.10 9.81 -4.65
CA THR A 137 -17.83 8.40 -4.36
C THR A 137 -17.34 8.24 -2.92
N PHE A 138 -17.53 7.05 -2.36
CA PHE A 138 -17.00 6.71 -1.03
C PHE A 138 -15.48 6.87 -0.98
N GLU A 139 -14.77 6.43 -2.02
CA GLU A 139 -13.32 6.52 -2.12
C GLU A 139 -12.83 7.98 -2.15
N ALA A 140 -13.53 8.87 -2.86
CA ALA A 140 -13.19 10.29 -2.87
C ALA A 140 -13.39 10.92 -1.49
N THR A 141 -14.50 10.60 -0.81
CA THR A 141 -14.76 11.08 0.56
C THR A 141 -13.71 10.57 1.55
N LEU A 142 -13.35 9.29 1.44
CA LEU A 142 -12.32 8.69 2.30
C LEU A 142 -10.94 9.32 2.03
N ASP A 143 -10.58 9.56 0.78
CA ASP A 143 -9.34 10.20 0.37
C ASP A 143 -9.21 11.59 1.00
N ASP A 144 -10.25 12.44 0.82
CA ASP A 144 -10.31 13.78 1.41
C ASP A 144 -10.19 13.74 2.95
N LEU A 145 -10.85 12.78 3.61
CA LEU A 145 -10.80 12.62 5.07
C LEU A 145 -9.38 12.20 5.55
N LEU A 146 -8.74 11.29 4.84
CA LEU A 146 -7.40 10.83 5.19
C LEU A 146 -6.36 11.94 5.03
N ASP A 147 -6.48 12.75 3.99
CA ASP A 147 -5.60 13.91 3.77
C ASP A 147 -5.79 14.98 4.86
N GLN A 148 -7.04 15.26 5.26
CA GLN A 148 -7.31 16.15 6.41
C GLN A 148 -6.66 15.62 7.69
N ARG A 149 -6.76 14.33 7.98
CA ARG A 149 -6.13 13.71 9.16
C ARG A 149 -4.60 13.79 9.13
N ARG A 150 -3.98 13.64 7.95
CA ARG A 150 -2.53 13.81 7.79
C ARG A 150 -2.10 15.25 8.06
N LEU A 151 -2.84 16.23 7.54
CA LEU A 151 -2.57 17.64 7.78
C LEU A 151 -2.65 17.98 9.27
N LEU A 152 -3.73 17.56 9.96
CA LEU A 152 -3.89 17.77 11.39
C LEU A 152 -2.75 17.14 12.20
N ALA A 153 -2.38 15.90 11.89
CA ALA A 153 -1.27 15.23 12.56
C ALA A 153 0.07 15.96 12.35
N SER A 154 0.32 16.45 11.15
CA SER A 154 1.52 17.25 10.82
C SER A 154 1.55 18.57 11.59
N ASP A 155 0.43 19.28 11.67
CA ASP A 155 0.32 20.53 12.40
C ASP A 155 0.52 20.36 13.91
N MET A 156 -0.02 19.27 14.49
CA MET A 156 0.22 18.90 15.89
C MET A 156 1.69 18.62 16.17
N LEU A 157 2.35 17.86 15.31
CA LEU A 157 3.78 17.51 15.48
C LEU A 157 4.71 18.74 15.30
N GLN A 158 4.29 19.72 14.50
CA GLN A 158 5.07 20.95 14.28
C GLN A 158 4.80 22.03 15.33
N GLY A 159 3.90 21.80 16.29
CA GLY A 159 3.55 22.77 17.35
C GLY A 159 2.96 24.08 16.81
N LYS A 160 2.39 24.07 15.58
CA LYS A 160 1.97 25.28 14.88
C LYS A 160 0.58 25.80 15.29
N LYS A 161 -0.22 25.00 15.99
CA LYS A 161 -1.54 25.43 16.51
C LYS A 161 -1.92 24.66 17.77
N ASP A 162 -2.40 25.38 18.77
CA ASP A 162 -3.28 24.81 19.78
C ASP A 162 -4.59 24.43 19.10
N LEU A 163 -4.91 23.14 19.02
CA LEU A 163 -6.14 22.63 18.45
C LEU A 163 -7.35 23.20 19.20
N GLN A 164 -8.22 23.89 18.52
CA GLN A 164 -9.50 24.33 19.04
C GLN A 164 -10.60 23.30 18.66
N LEU A 165 -11.62 23.18 19.50
CA LEU A 165 -12.78 22.30 19.23
C LEU A 165 -13.44 22.61 17.88
N SER A 166 -13.39 23.86 17.41
CA SER A 166 -13.87 24.31 16.10
C SER A 166 -13.15 23.63 14.91
N ASP A 167 -11.93 23.15 15.09
CA ASP A 167 -11.17 22.47 14.03
C ASP A 167 -11.76 21.07 13.74
N PHE A 168 -12.60 20.54 14.64
CA PHE A 168 -13.27 19.25 14.52
C PHE A 168 -14.73 19.34 14.06
N ASP A 169 -15.32 20.53 14.02
CA ASP A 169 -16.75 20.72 13.68
C ASP A 169 -17.11 20.27 12.25
N GLY A 170 -16.15 20.35 11.32
CA GLY A 170 -16.34 19.88 9.95
C GLY A 170 -16.27 18.36 9.77
N VAL A 171 -15.75 17.63 10.77
CA VAL A 171 -15.56 16.17 10.73
C VAL A 171 -16.70 15.45 11.45
N LEU A 172 -17.37 16.10 12.40
CA LEU A 172 -18.41 15.53 13.26
C LEU A 172 -19.84 15.75 12.76
N ASN A 173 -20.03 16.67 11.78
CA ASN A 173 -21.36 17.08 11.28
C ASN A 173 -21.61 16.70 9.81
N LYS A 174 -20.97 15.62 9.32
CA LYS A 174 -21.32 15.04 8.01
C LYS A 174 -21.74 13.60 8.14
#